data_996350428ed8cd8b585482ef06790696
#
_entry.id   996350428ed8cd8b585482ef06790696
#
_cell.length_a   1.000
_cell.length_b   1.000
_cell.length_c   1.000
_cell.angle_alpha   90.00
_cell.angle_beta   90.00
_cell.angle_gamma   90.00
#
_symmetry.space_group_name_H-M   'P 1'
#
loop_
_entity.id
_entity.type
_entity.pdbx_description
1 polymer ?
#
loop_
_entity_poly.entity_id
_entity_poly.type
_entity_poly.pdbx_seq_one_letter_code
_entity_poly.pdbx_strand_id
1 'polypeptide(L)'
;MAGARAGAAELGRSLVVVYPELGEPFRQVFASIIDGIEDKLGGSVMSLAVANNANPAGVAEDIRRRDIQVLIGLGRGGMRIAAALAGELAVLAGCVVSVQESEARSFPVHTLAPDPGLLLARLKRLKPGTRRVHLVYDPKLNAWLVKLAREAARAEGMELLAQEAADQAGALRAYTQLLASADPARDALWLPQDPTTVDDSTVLSLVLREGWNRNMAVFSSHVAHVRRGALFSLYPDNREMGRSLATAAQRLAAAPKAAVPGALPLRQTLAAINIRTAAHLGIDVAAAQSGFELVYPSN
;
A
#
# COMPACT_ATOMS: atom_id res chain seq x y z
N MET A 1 13.60 28.24 12.08
CA MET A 1 13.60 27.54 10.79
C MET A 1 14.99 27.08 10.29
N ALA A 2 16.08 27.85 10.51
CA ALA A 2 17.43 27.46 10.09
C ALA A 2 17.97 26.18 10.77
N GLY A 3 17.74 25.97 12.06
CA GLY A 3 18.22 24.78 12.78
C GLY A 3 17.60 23.46 12.34
N ALA A 4 16.30 23.46 11.94
CA ALA A 4 15.63 22.26 11.45
C ALA A 4 16.13 21.85 10.03
N ARG A 5 16.54 22.81 9.20
CA ARG A 5 17.13 22.55 7.88
C ARG A 5 18.56 22.00 7.99
N ALA A 6 19.34 22.51 8.94
CA ALA A 6 20.70 22.02 9.19
C ALA A 6 20.68 20.55 9.66
N GLY A 7 19.81 20.19 10.61
CA GLY A 7 19.66 18.82 11.07
C GLY A 7 19.12 17.86 10.00
N ALA A 8 18.26 18.32 9.08
CA ALA A 8 17.77 17.51 7.97
C ALA A 8 18.87 17.20 6.96
N ALA A 9 19.70 18.18 6.60
CA ALA A 9 20.82 17.99 5.68
C ALA A 9 21.95 17.13 6.29
N GLU A 10 22.15 17.19 7.60
CA GLU A 10 23.10 16.34 8.34
C GLU A 10 22.64 14.88 8.34
N LEU A 11 21.34 14.63 8.57
CA LEU A 11 20.76 13.31 8.48
C LEU A 11 20.90 12.73 7.06
N GLY A 12 20.76 13.53 6.00
CA GLY A 12 20.94 13.08 4.61
C GLY A 12 22.31 12.44 4.37
N ARG A 13 23.36 12.89 5.05
CA ARG A 13 24.72 12.33 4.94
C ARG A 13 24.91 11.00 5.67
N SER A 14 24.14 10.74 6.71
CA SER A 14 24.18 9.51 7.53
C SER A 14 23.00 8.58 7.26
N LEU A 15 22.24 8.81 6.17
CA LEU A 15 21.11 8.01 5.75
C LEU A 15 21.45 7.26 4.45
N VAL A 16 21.10 5.97 4.41
CA VAL A 16 21.19 5.16 3.19
C VAL A 16 19.80 4.66 2.77
N VAL A 17 19.49 4.76 1.49
CA VAL A 17 18.31 4.16 0.88
C VAL A 17 18.77 2.93 0.09
N VAL A 18 18.28 1.76 0.49
CA VAL A 18 18.56 0.49 -0.20
C VAL A 18 17.32 0.08 -0.98
N TYR A 19 17.44 -0.17 -2.27
CA TYR A 19 16.33 -0.50 -3.15
C TYR A 19 16.70 -1.59 -4.15
N PRO A 20 15.74 -2.37 -4.69
CA PRO A 20 16.03 -3.44 -5.65
C PRO A 20 16.48 -2.87 -7.00
N GLU A 21 17.50 -3.48 -7.58
CA GLU A 21 17.92 -3.22 -8.95
C GLU A 21 16.91 -3.83 -9.92
N LEU A 22 16.03 -3.01 -10.47
CA LEU A 22 14.97 -3.40 -11.40
C LEU A 22 15.03 -2.54 -12.67
N GLY A 23 14.59 -3.14 -13.80
CA GLY A 23 14.37 -2.42 -15.04
C GLY A 23 13.15 -1.51 -15.01
N GLU A 24 12.91 -0.82 -16.14
CA GLU A 24 11.68 -0.05 -16.32
C GLU A 24 10.43 -0.95 -16.34
N PRO A 25 9.30 -0.47 -15.85
CA PRO A 25 9.05 0.89 -15.32
C PRO A 25 9.41 1.06 -13.82
N PHE A 26 9.85 0.02 -13.15
CA PHE A 26 10.07 0.03 -11.70
C PHE A 26 11.23 0.93 -11.27
N ARG A 27 12.23 1.13 -12.15
CA ARG A 27 13.33 2.07 -11.89
C ARG A 27 12.81 3.48 -11.63
N GLN A 28 11.86 3.96 -12.44
CA GLN A 28 11.27 5.29 -12.28
C GLN A 28 10.46 5.41 -10.98
N VAL A 29 9.82 4.34 -10.54
CA VAL A 29 9.11 4.31 -9.24
C VAL A 29 10.08 4.59 -8.10
N PHE A 30 11.20 3.85 -8.03
CA PHE A 30 12.19 4.05 -6.97
C PHE A 30 12.91 5.39 -7.08
N ALA A 31 13.23 5.86 -8.29
CA ALA A 31 13.78 7.20 -8.50
C ALA A 31 12.86 8.28 -7.93
N SER A 32 11.56 8.23 -8.23
CA SER A 32 10.58 9.18 -7.71
C SER A 32 10.45 9.14 -6.18
N ILE A 33 10.57 7.96 -5.57
CA ILE A 33 10.59 7.84 -4.10
C ILE A 33 11.85 8.49 -3.52
N ILE A 34 13.00 8.22 -4.11
CA ILE A 34 14.29 8.80 -3.68
C ILE A 34 14.26 10.31 -3.83
N ASP A 35 13.79 10.83 -4.96
CA ASP A 35 13.58 12.28 -5.15
C ASP A 35 12.72 12.89 -4.03
N GLY A 36 11.65 12.21 -3.64
CA GLY A 36 10.81 12.65 -2.53
C GLY A 36 11.54 12.66 -1.18
N ILE A 37 12.41 11.68 -0.94
CA ILE A 37 13.27 11.64 0.25
C ILE A 37 14.24 12.82 0.25
N GLU A 38 14.93 13.04 -0.85
CA GLU A 38 15.90 14.12 -1.05
C GLU A 38 15.26 15.51 -0.91
N ASP A 39 14.08 15.71 -1.51
CA ASP A 39 13.28 16.94 -1.36
C ASP A 39 13.01 17.25 0.12
N LYS A 40 12.61 16.22 0.87
CA LYS A 40 12.25 16.42 2.29
C LYS A 40 13.47 16.72 3.16
N LEU A 41 14.61 16.11 2.84
CA LEU A 41 15.86 16.31 3.58
C LEU A 41 16.62 17.56 3.13
N GLY A 42 16.31 18.08 1.93
CA GLY A 42 16.96 19.25 1.36
C GLY A 42 18.36 18.99 0.83
N GLY A 43 18.64 17.76 0.41
CA GLY A 43 19.92 17.35 -0.15
C GLY A 43 19.94 15.88 -0.59
N SER A 44 20.99 15.49 -1.31
CA SER A 44 21.16 14.13 -1.81
C SER A 44 21.38 13.14 -0.67
N VAL A 45 20.88 11.91 -0.86
CA VAL A 45 21.08 10.79 0.06
C VAL A 45 21.91 9.70 -0.62
N MET A 46 22.63 8.92 0.18
CA MET A 46 23.25 7.70 -0.35
C MET A 46 22.18 6.73 -0.78
N SER A 47 22.20 6.30 -2.04
CA SER A 47 21.29 5.29 -2.56
C SER A 47 22.06 4.09 -3.08
N LEU A 48 21.62 2.88 -2.72
CA LEU A 48 22.25 1.62 -3.06
C LEU A 48 21.26 0.68 -3.74
N ALA A 49 21.43 0.48 -5.04
CA ALA A 49 20.70 -0.53 -5.78
C ALA A 49 21.27 -1.92 -5.47
N VAL A 50 20.40 -2.89 -5.16
CA VAL A 50 20.81 -4.25 -4.82
C VAL A 50 20.11 -5.26 -5.72
N ALA A 51 20.86 -6.21 -6.23
CA ALA A 51 20.32 -7.29 -7.04
C ALA A 51 19.34 -8.16 -6.21
N ASN A 52 18.33 -8.74 -6.88
CA ASN A 52 17.32 -9.56 -6.20
C ASN A 52 17.88 -10.77 -5.44
N ASN A 53 19.01 -11.28 -5.88
CA ASN A 53 19.73 -12.41 -5.29
C ASN A 53 20.90 -11.97 -4.37
N ALA A 54 21.07 -10.68 -4.12
CA ALA A 54 22.11 -10.19 -3.22
C ALA A 54 21.99 -10.82 -1.84
N ASN A 55 23.15 -11.22 -1.29
CA ASN A 55 23.21 -11.70 0.10
C ASN A 55 22.99 -10.54 1.07
N PRO A 56 21.91 -10.53 1.85
CA PRO A 56 21.63 -9.43 2.76
C PRO A 56 22.73 -9.18 3.79
N ALA A 57 23.43 -10.25 4.25
CA ALA A 57 24.51 -10.14 5.21
C ALA A 57 25.74 -9.44 4.62
N GLY A 58 26.09 -9.72 3.36
CA GLY A 58 27.19 -9.03 2.68
C GLY A 58 26.91 -7.54 2.49
N VAL A 59 25.71 -7.18 2.05
CA VAL A 59 25.30 -5.77 1.91
C VAL A 59 25.28 -5.06 3.26
N ALA A 60 24.80 -5.73 4.32
CA ALA A 60 24.80 -5.20 5.68
C ALA A 60 26.24 -4.91 6.17
N GLU A 61 27.18 -5.80 5.87
CA GLU A 61 28.59 -5.60 6.23
C GLU A 61 29.19 -4.36 5.53
N ASP A 62 28.87 -4.14 4.25
CA ASP A 62 29.33 -2.96 3.52
C ASP A 62 28.73 -1.67 4.09
N ILE A 63 27.48 -1.71 4.58
CA ILE A 63 26.84 -0.56 5.22
C ILE A 63 27.48 -0.28 6.59
N ARG A 64 27.79 -1.31 7.40
CA ARG A 64 28.49 -1.15 8.71
C ARG A 64 29.81 -0.43 8.64
N ARG A 65 30.53 -0.56 7.52
CA ARG A 65 31.82 0.12 7.29
C ARG A 65 31.69 1.62 6.99
N ARG A 66 30.45 2.10 6.89
CA ARG A 66 30.14 3.51 6.59
C ARG A 66 29.55 4.18 7.82
N ASP A 67 29.68 5.48 7.90
CA ASP A 67 29.07 6.27 9.00
C ASP A 67 27.56 6.50 8.73
N ILE A 68 26.80 5.39 8.75
CA ILE A 68 25.35 5.38 8.52
C ILE A 68 24.63 5.19 9.87
N GLN A 69 23.65 6.05 10.12
CA GLN A 69 22.80 6.01 11.32
C GLN A 69 21.39 5.52 11.02
N VAL A 70 20.89 5.79 9.82
CA VAL A 70 19.52 5.45 9.41
C VAL A 70 19.53 4.72 8.07
N LEU A 71 18.74 3.64 7.99
CA LEU A 71 18.52 2.91 6.76
C LEU A 71 17.03 2.89 6.40
N ILE A 72 16.72 3.28 5.16
CA ILE A 72 15.43 3.07 4.51
C ILE A 72 15.56 1.92 3.53
N GLY A 73 14.93 0.78 3.83
CA GLY A 73 14.90 -0.38 2.93
C GLY A 73 13.65 -0.38 2.06
N LEU A 74 13.77 -0.17 0.75
CA LEU A 74 12.63 -0.16 -0.18
C LEU A 74 12.41 -1.55 -0.79
N GLY A 75 11.15 -1.97 -0.83
CA GLY A 75 10.74 -3.26 -1.34
C GLY A 75 11.22 -4.44 -0.49
N ARG A 76 10.94 -5.67 -0.94
CA ARG A 76 11.26 -6.90 -0.19
C ARG A 76 12.76 -7.08 0.04
N GLY A 77 13.59 -6.75 -0.96
CA GLY A 77 15.05 -6.84 -0.87
C GLY A 77 15.61 -5.88 0.18
N GLY A 78 15.23 -4.59 0.11
CA GLY A 78 15.63 -3.58 1.08
C GLY A 78 15.15 -3.90 2.50
N MET A 79 13.92 -4.42 2.65
CA MET A 79 13.38 -4.85 3.94
C MET A 79 14.22 -5.96 4.58
N ARG A 80 14.73 -6.95 3.79
CA ARG A 80 15.60 -8.00 4.32
C ARG A 80 16.94 -7.46 4.82
N ILE A 81 17.50 -6.47 4.13
CA ILE A 81 18.73 -5.81 4.56
C ILE A 81 18.47 -4.97 5.82
N ALA A 82 17.35 -4.25 5.89
CA ALA A 82 16.93 -3.54 7.08
C ALA A 82 16.79 -4.49 8.29
N ALA A 83 16.20 -5.67 8.09
CA ALA A 83 16.08 -6.68 9.12
C ALA A 83 17.44 -7.20 9.63
N ALA A 84 18.45 -7.33 8.76
CA ALA A 84 19.80 -7.74 9.13
C ALA A 84 20.57 -6.69 9.96
N LEU A 85 20.14 -5.42 9.89
CA LEU A 85 20.74 -4.29 10.60
C LEU A 85 19.86 -3.75 11.75
N ALA A 86 18.68 -4.35 11.95
CA ALA A 86 17.78 -3.96 13.03
C ALA A 86 18.44 -4.21 14.39
N GLY A 87 18.47 -3.19 15.23
CA GLY A 87 19.17 -3.22 16.53
C GLY A 87 20.58 -2.62 16.51
N GLU A 88 21.20 -2.48 15.34
CA GLU A 88 22.49 -1.80 15.15
C GLU A 88 22.27 -0.37 14.61
N LEU A 89 21.35 -0.21 13.67
CA LEU A 89 20.96 1.05 13.07
C LEU A 89 19.48 1.35 13.34
N ALA A 90 19.13 2.60 13.18
CA ALA A 90 17.73 3.01 13.06
C ALA A 90 17.21 2.60 11.66
N VAL A 91 16.30 1.62 11.59
CA VAL A 91 15.84 1.07 10.31
C VAL A 91 14.34 1.21 10.14
N LEU A 92 13.91 1.44 8.91
CA LEU A 92 12.52 1.33 8.48
C LEU A 92 12.46 0.73 7.06
N ALA A 93 11.34 0.09 6.74
CA ALA A 93 11.10 -0.37 5.38
C ALA A 93 9.95 0.39 4.73
N GLY A 94 10.00 0.53 3.41
CA GLY A 94 8.97 1.15 2.60
C GLY A 94 8.73 0.40 1.30
N CYS A 95 7.63 0.72 0.60
CA CYS A 95 7.31 0.15 -0.69
C CYS A 95 7.17 -1.39 -0.67
N VAL A 96 6.60 -1.93 0.41
CA VAL A 96 6.42 -3.38 0.59
C VAL A 96 4.97 -3.75 0.27
N VAL A 97 4.79 -4.66 -0.70
CA VAL A 97 3.44 -5.07 -1.19
C VAL A 97 2.67 -5.82 -0.11
N SER A 98 3.31 -6.79 0.52
CA SER A 98 2.73 -7.60 1.59
C SER A 98 3.79 -7.93 2.64
N VAL A 99 3.39 -8.04 3.89
CA VAL A 99 4.27 -8.35 5.00
C VAL A 99 3.54 -9.22 6.01
N GLN A 100 4.21 -10.26 6.48
CA GLN A 100 3.71 -11.02 7.63
C GLN A 100 3.94 -10.24 8.92
N GLU A 101 3.05 -10.38 9.88
CA GLU A 101 3.19 -9.68 11.16
C GLU A 101 4.52 -9.97 11.84
N SER A 102 5.01 -11.22 11.74
CA SER A 102 6.31 -11.63 12.26
C SER A 102 7.50 -10.87 11.67
N GLU A 103 7.42 -10.50 10.38
CA GLU A 103 8.48 -9.76 9.68
C GLU A 103 8.53 -8.28 10.10
N ALA A 104 7.39 -7.72 10.50
CA ALA A 104 7.29 -6.32 10.90
C ALA A 104 7.51 -6.08 12.43
N ARG A 105 7.87 -7.11 13.19
CA ARG A 105 8.00 -7.00 14.66
C ARG A 105 9.19 -6.19 15.15
N SER A 106 10.20 -5.98 14.31
CA SER A 106 11.46 -5.36 14.73
C SER A 106 11.59 -3.89 14.35
N PHE A 107 10.82 -3.42 13.36
CA PHE A 107 10.89 -2.05 12.86
C PHE A 107 9.61 -1.67 12.08
N PRO A 108 9.38 -0.37 11.83
CA PRO A 108 8.23 0.08 11.03
C PRO A 108 8.33 -0.36 9.57
N VAL A 109 7.24 -0.90 9.01
CA VAL A 109 7.13 -1.30 7.60
C VAL A 109 5.98 -0.54 6.94
N HIS A 110 6.31 0.44 6.11
CA HIS A 110 5.35 1.20 5.30
C HIS A 110 4.97 0.37 4.07
N THR A 111 3.77 -0.18 4.08
CA THR A 111 3.29 -1.05 2.99
C THR A 111 2.71 -0.23 1.84
N LEU A 112 2.46 -0.90 0.71
CA LEU A 112 1.71 -0.34 -0.43
C LEU A 112 0.18 -0.57 -0.31
N ALA A 113 -0.28 -1.26 0.73
CA ALA A 113 -1.71 -1.42 0.99
C ALA A 113 -2.33 -0.07 1.38
N PRO A 114 -3.27 0.48 0.61
CA PRO A 114 -3.90 1.76 0.94
C PRO A 114 -4.57 1.75 2.30
N ASP A 115 -4.53 2.87 2.99
CA ASP A 115 -5.23 3.06 4.27
C ASP A 115 -6.73 2.79 4.09
N PRO A 116 -7.30 1.82 4.84
CA PRO A 116 -8.73 1.49 4.74
C PRO A 116 -9.65 2.68 4.97
N GLY A 117 -9.26 3.63 5.82
CA GLY A 117 -10.04 4.84 6.05
C GLY A 117 -10.20 5.67 4.78
N LEU A 118 -9.12 5.82 4.00
CA LEU A 118 -9.15 6.55 2.73
C LEU A 118 -10.00 5.81 1.68
N LEU A 119 -9.87 4.48 1.60
CA LEU A 119 -10.66 3.66 0.67
C LEU A 119 -12.15 3.73 1.01
N LEU A 120 -12.52 3.53 2.26
CA LEU A 120 -13.93 3.48 2.69
C LEU A 120 -14.59 4.85 2.64
N ALA A 121 -13.89 5.92 2.99
CA ALA A 121 -14.37 7.29 2.80
C ALA A 121 -14.62 7.61 1.31
N ARG A 122 -13.77 7.13 0.40
CA ARG A 122 -13.97 7.28 -1.04
C ARG A 122 -15.18 6.48 -1.51
N LEU A 123 -15.33 5.22 -1.08
CA LEU A 123 -16.51 4.41 -1.36
C LEU A 123 -17.79 5.10 -0.90
N LYS A 124 -17.80 5.64 0.32
CA LYS A 124 -18.97 6.33 0.89
C LYS A 124 -19.40 7.54 0.08
N ARG A 125 -18.44 8.28 -0.48
CA ARG A 125 -18.74 9.42 -1.36
C ARG A 125 -19.31 8.98 -2.70
N LEU A 126 -18.79 7.90 -3.30
CA LEU A 126 -19.25 7.39 -4.59
C LEU A 126 -20.59 6.67 -4.48
N LYS A 127 -20.82 5.93 -3.39
CA LYS A 127 -22.03 5.13 -3.17
C LYS A 127 -22.54 5.31 -1.72
N PRO A 128 -23.22 6.42 -1.40
CA PRO A 128 -23.64 6.77 -0.03
C PRO A 128 -24.56 5.73 0.63
N GLY A 129 -25.28 4.93 -0.19
CA GLY A 129 -26.17 3.85 0.25
C GLY A 129 -25.46 2.63 0.83
N THR A 130 -24.13 2.50 0.64
CA THR A 130 -23.37 1.34 1.13
C THR A 130 -23.43 1.25 2.66
N ARG A 131 -23.73 0.04 3.15
CA ARG A 131 -23.83 -0.30 4.57
C ARG A 131 -22.88 -1.41 4.98
N ARG A 132 -22.53 -2.31 4.06
CA ARG A 132 -21.65 -3.44 4.32
C ARG A 132 -20.56 -3.51 3.25
N VAL A 133 -19.34 -3.80 3.68
CA VAL A 133 -18.21 -4.04 2.81
C VAL A 133 -17.72 -5.45 3.03
N HIS A 134 -17.72 -6.25 1.98
CA HIS A 134 -17.23 -7.60 2.00
C HIS A 134 -15.75 -7.64 1.62
N LEU A 135 -15.00 -8.53 2.26
CA LEU A 135 -13.57 -8.71 2.05
C LEU A 135 -13.21 -10.18 2.25
N VAL A 136 -12.47 -10.78 1.30
CA VAL A 136 -11.84 -12.09 1.47
C VAL A 136 -10.33 -11.88 1.56
N TYR A 137 -9.67 -12.46 2.58
CA TYR A 137 -8.26 -12.18 2.85
C TYR A 137 -7.51 -13.39 3.45
N ASP A 138 -6.19 -13.42 3.23
CA ASP A 138 -5.29 -14.33 3.94
C ASP A 138 -4.88 -13.70 5.29
N PRO A 139 -5.24 -14.32 6.43
CA PRO A 139 -4.94 -13.78 7.73
C PRO A 139 -3.42 -13.66 8.01
N LYS A 140 -2.58 -14.47 7.38
CA LYS A 140 -1.12 -14.37 7.52
C LYS A 140 -0.56 -13.06 6.96
N LEU A 141 -1.20 -12.51 5.93
CA LEU A 141 -0.74 -11.31 5.23
C LEU A 141 -1.51 -10.06 5.64
N ASN A 142 -2.82 -10.16 5.90
CA ASN A 142 -3.71 -9.02 5.98
C ASN A 142 -4.51 -8.90 7.29
N ALA A 143 -4.26 -9.72 8.34
CA ALA A 143 -4.97 -9.59 9.61
C ALA A 143 -4.81 -8.18 10.24
N TRP A 144 -3.62 -7.60 10.17
CA TRP A 144 -3.34 -6.23 10.63
C TRP A 144 -4.17 -5.18 9.87
N LEU A 145 -4.31 -5.32 8.55
CA LEU A 145 -5.07 -4.41 7.70
C LEU A 145 -6.58 -4.52 7.99
N VAL A 146 -7.08 -5.75 8.19
CA VAL A 146 -8.49 -6.02 8.51
C VAL A 146 -8.87 -5.41 9.86
N LYS A 147 -7.96 -5.40 10.84
CA LYS A 147 -8.18 -4.71 12.11
C LYS A 147 -8.42 -3.21 11.91
N LEU A 148 -7.55 -2.54 11.14
CA LEU A 148 -7.74 -1.13 10.79
C LEU A 148 -9.01 -0.90 9.96
N ALA A 149 -9.30 -1.81 9.03
CA ALA A 149 -10.49 -1.71 8.18
C ALA A 149 -11.81 -1.81 8.96
N ARG A 150 -11.87 -2.61 10.03
CA ARG A 150 -13.05 -2.69 10.91
C ARG A 150 -13.31 -1.36 11.63
N GLU A 151 -12.26 -0.71 12.10
CA GLU A 151 -12.35 0.59 12.76
C GLU A 151 -12.77 1.67 11.75
N ALA A 152 -12.15 1.68 10.56
CA ALA A 152 -12.50 2.60 9.49
C ALA A 152 -13.94 2.43 8.99
N ALA A 153 -14.42 1.20 8.84
CA ALA A 153 -15.80 0.92 8.43
C ALA A 153 -16.80 1.49 9.44
N ARG A 154 -16.58 1.28 10.74
CA ARG A 154 -17.44 1.85 11.80
C ARG A 154 -17.47 3.38 11.76
N ALA A 155 -16.31 4.01 11.54
CA ALA A 155 -16.21 5.47 11.43
C ALA A 155 -17.03 6.04 10.26
N GLU A 156 -17.16 5.28 9.16
CA GLU A 156 -17.96 5.65 7.99
C GLU A 156 -19.43 5.14 8.08
N GLY A 157 -19.84 4.59 9.21
CA GLY A 157 -21.20 4.03 9.39
C GLY A 157 -21.47 2.78 8.54
N MET A 158 -20.43 1.98 8.31
CA MET A 158 -20.48 0.72 7.57
C MET A 158 -20.03 -0.45 8.45
N GLU A 159 -20.41 -1.66 8.05
CA GLU A 159 -19.94 -2.91 8.63
C GLU A 159 -18.92 -3.57 7.67
N LEU A 160 -17.80 -4.08 8.19
CA LEU A 160 -16.86 -4.89 7.43
C LEU A 160 -17.13 -6.38 7.69
N LEU A 161 -17.54 -7.09 6.64
CA LEU A 161 -17.75 -8.54 6.61
C LEU A 161 -16.50 -9.19 6.00
N ALA A 162 -15.52 -9.51 6.86
CA ALA A 162 -14.24 -10.06 6.44
C ALA A 162 -14.24 -11.59 6.63
N GLN A 163 -13.95 -12.33 5.56
CA GLN A 163 -13.87 -13.78 5.50
C GLN A 163 -12.43 -14.23 5.23
N GLU A 164 -11.95 -15.16 6.03
CA GLU A 164 -10.60 -15.72 5.89
C GLU A 164 -10.55 -16.79 4.80
N ALA A 165 -9.47 -16.80 4.03
CA ALA A 165 -9.13 -17.87 3.10
C ALA A 165 -7.61 -18.07 3.08
N ALA A 166 -7.16 -19.29 3.27
CA ALA A 166 -5.75 -19.64 3.34
C ALA A 166 -5.15 -20.05 2.00
N ASP A 167 -5.98 -20.20 0.98
CA ASP A 167 -5.62 -20.60 -0.39
C ASP A 167 -6.60 -20.07 -1.43
N GLN A 168 -6.22 -20.19 -2.68
CA GLN A 168 -7.01 -19.75 -3.83
C GLN A 168 -8.36 -20.48 -3.95
N ALA A 169 -8.40 -21.77 -3.66
CA ALA A 169 -9.64 -22.56 -3.75
C ALA A 169 -10.65 -22.11 -2.68
N GLY A 170 -10.18 -21.84 -1.46
CA GLY A 170 -10.97 -21.28 -0.38
C GLY A 170 -11.48 -19.87 -0.72
N ALA A 171 -10.63 -19.04 -1.29
CA ALA A 171 -11.00 -17.70 -1.74
C ALA A 171 -12.08 -17.76 -2.83
N LEU A 172 -11.94 -18.64 -3.83
CA LEU A 172 -12.92 -18.79 -4.90
C LEU A 172 -14.30 -19.21 -4.36
N ARG A 173 -14.35 -20.15 -3.42
CA ARG A 173 -15.60 -20.55 -2.76
C ARG A 173 -16.22 -19.39 -1.98
N ALA A 174 -15.39 -18.65 -1.21
CA ALA A 174 -15.82 -17.50 -0.43
C ALA A 174 -16.44 -16.41 -1.31
N TYR A 175 -15.76 -16.01 -2.40
CA TYR A 175 -16.29 -15.04 -3.35
C TYR A 175 -17.57 -15.51 -4.03
N THR A 176 -17.66 -16.79 -4.42
CA THR A 176 -18.86 -17.34 -5.04
C THR A 176 -20.07 -17.26 -4.10
N GLN A 177 -19.89 -17.65 -2.83
CA GLN A 177 -20.91 -17.62 -1.80
C GLN A 177 -21.35 -16.18 -1.49
N LEU A 178 -20.38 -15.29 -1.33
CA LEU A 178 -20.60 -13.86 -1.07
C LEU A 178 -21.43 -13.23 -2.20
N LEU A 179 -21.00 -13.41 -3.44
CA LEU A 179 -21.68 -12.85 -4.61
C LEU A 179 -23.10 -13.39 -4.77
N ALA A 180 -23.37 -14.65 -4.37
CA ALA A 180 -24.71 -15.23 -4.40
C ALA A 180 -25.68 -14.61 -3.41
N SER A 181 -25.21 -14.11 -2.25
CA SER A 181 -26.02 -13.65 -1.12
C SER A 181 -26.01 -12.14 -0.90
N ALA A 182 -25.09 -11.40 -1.52
CA ALA A 182 -24.94 -9.96 -1.32
C ALA A 182 -26.11 -9.17 -1.93
N ASP A 183 -26.50 -8.10 -1.22
CA ASP A 183 -27.46 -7.10 -1.69
C ASP A 183 -26.73 -5.93 -2.39
N PRO A 184 -26.79 -5.80 -3.72
CA PRO A 184 -26.05 -4.77 -4.45
C PRO A 184 -26.42 -3.34 -4.06
N ALA A 185 -27.62 -3.12 -3.48
CA ALA A 185 -28.05 -1.79 -3.04
C ALA A 185 -27.30 -1.31 -1.78
N ARG A 186 -26.85 -2.25 -0.95
CA ARG A 186 -26.24 -1.96 0.37
C ARG A 186 -24.83 -2.47 0.52
N ASP A 187 -24.41 -3.39 -0.34
CA ASP A 187 -23.13 -4.08 -0.25
C ASP A 187 -22.13 -3.54 -1.27
N ALA A 188 -20.86 -3.60 -0.93
CA ALA A 188 -19.75 -3.42 -1.83
C ALA A 188 -18.69 -4.50 -1.54
N LEU A 189 -17.88 -4.83 -2.55
CA LEU A 189 -16.82 -5.81 -2.44
C LEU A 189 -15.45 -5.12 -2.59
N TRP A 190 -14.61 -5.31 -1.60
CA TRP A 190 -13.22 -4.86 -1.61
C TRP A 190 -12.27 -6.00 -1.97
N LEU A 191 -11.48 -5.80 -3.02
CA LEU A 191 -10.37 -6.67 -3.40
C LEU A 191 -9.08 -6.15 -2.77
N PRO A 192 -8.53 -6.81 -1.74
CA PRO A 192 -7.28 -6.40 -1.12
C PRO A 192 -6.09 -6.67 -2.04
N GLN A 193 -4.93 -6.11 -1.70
CA GLN A 193 -3.67 -6.48 -2.32
C GLN A 193 -3.15 -7.77 -1.65
N ASP A 194 -3.71 -8.90 -2.07
CA ASP A 194 -3.52 -10.20 -1.45
C ASP A 194 -3.35 -11.28 -2.54
N PRO A 195 -2.12 -11.76 -2.77
CA PRO A 195 -1.85 -12.74 -3.83
C PRO A 195 -2.45 -14.12 -3.56
N THR A 196 -2.82 -14.43 -2.31
CA THR A 196 -3.47 -15.69 -1.95
C THR A 196 -4.94 -15.71 -2.34
N THR A 197 -5.62 -14.56 -2.16
CA THR A 197 -7.08 -14.49 -2.29
C THR A 197 -7.56 -13.74 -3.54
N VAL A 198 -6.67 -12.99 -4.21
CA VAL A 198 -6.98 -12.23 -5.43
C VAL A 198 -5.92 -12.51 -6.50
N ASP A 199 -6.10 -13.60 -7.25
CA ASP A 199 -5.31 -13.85 -8.45
C ASP A 199 -5.98 -13.22 -9.68
N ASP A 200 -5.15 -12.78 -10.62
CA ASP A 200 -5.60 -12.05 -11.81
C ASP A 200 -6.35 -12.92 -12.82
N SER A 201 -6.07 -14.22 -12.85
CA SER A 201 -6.59 -15.11 -13.87
C SER A 201 -7.99 -15.65 -13.53
N THR A 202 -8.19 -16.07 -12.30
CA THR A 202 -9.41 -16.78 -11.87
C THR A 202 -10.32 -15.89 -11.03
N VAL A 203 -9.86 -15.50 -9.85
CA VAL A 203 -10.71 -14.77 -8.88
C VAL A 203 -11.10 -13.40 -9.40
N LEU A 204 -10.15 -12.60 -9.87
CA LEU A 204 -10.44 -11.25 -10.34
C LEU A 204 -11.42 -11.27 -11.51
N SER A 205 -11.23 -12.17 -12.48
CA SER A 205 -12.11 -12.30 -13.64
C SER A 205 -13.53 -12.69 -13.26
N LEU A 206 -13.68 -13.65 -12.32
CA LEU A 206 -14.98 -14.04 -11.76
C LEU A 206 -15.66 -12.87 -11.06
N VAL A 207 -14.96 -12.24 -10.12
CA VAL A 207 -15.53 -11.18 -9.26
C VAL A 207 -15.95 -9.97 -10.07
N LEU A 208 -15.15 -9.53 -11.04
CA LEU A 208 -15.51 -8.38 -11.88
C LEU A 208 -16.72 -8.69 -12.77
N ARG A 209 -16.79 -9.90 -13.38
CA ARG A 209 -17.93 -10.31 -14.21
C ARG A 209 -19.22 -10.40 -13.40
N GLU A 210 -19.18 -11.11 -12.27
CA GLU A 210 -20.37 -11.30 -11.43
C GLU A 210 -20.77 -9.99 -10.73
N GLY A 211 -19.81 -9.15 -10.33
CA GLY A 211 -20.08 -7.83 -9.79
C GLY A 211 -20.80 -6.94 -10.82
N TRP A 212 -20.35 -6.96 -12.08
CA TRP A 212 -21.02 -6.25 -13.17
C TRP A 212 -22.45 -6.77 -13.39
N ASN A 213 -22.63 -8.06 -13.56
CA ASN A 213 -23.94 -8.68 -13.81
C ASN A 213 -24.97 -8.38 -12.71
N ARG A 214 -24.51 -8.14 -11.50
CA ARG A 214 -25.36 -7.91 -10.31
C ARG A 214 -25.46 -6.43 -9.89
N ASN A 215 -24.87 -5.50 -10.65
CA ASN A 215 -24.76 -4.09 -10.28
C ASN A 215 -24.10 -3.86 -8.90
N MET A 216 -23.15 -4.71 -8.53
CA MET A 216 -22.44 -4.63 -7.26
C MET A 216 -21.16 -3.79 -7.41
N ALA A 217 -20.96 -2.84 -6.52
CA ALA A 217 -19.73 -2.07 -6.52
C ALA A 217 -18.55 -2.93 -6.06
N VAL A 218 -17.57 -3.14 -6.96
CA VAL A 218 -16.30 -3.80 -6.67
C VAL A 218 -15.18 -2.76 -6.73
N PHE A 219 -14.44 -2.57 -5.66
CA PHE A 219 -13.27 -1.68 -5.62
C PHE A 219 -12.03 -2.43 -5.16
N SER A 220 -10.86 -1.86 -5.38
CA SER A 220 -9.62 -2.61 -5.19
C SER A 220 -8.51 -1.78 -4.54
N SER A 221 -7.59 -2.46 -3.87
CA SER A 221 -6.30 -1.92 -3.44
C SER A 221 -5.23 -1.93 -4.56
N HIS A 222 -5.55 -2.43 -5.75
CA HIS A 222 -4.62 -2.52 -6.88
C HIS A 222 -5.15 -1.76 -8.09
N VAL A 223 -4.39 -0.74 -8.55
CA VAL A 223 -4.81 0.16 -9.64
C VAL A 223 -5.06 -0.55 -10.98
N ALA A 224 -4.32 -1.63 -11.29
CA ALA A 224 -4.53 -2.38 -12.52
C ALA A 224 -5.93 -3.02 -12.61
N HIS A 225 -6.57 -3.31 -11.48
CA HIS A 225 -7.93 -3.85 -11.45
C HIS A 225 -8.98 -2.83 -11.92
N VAL A 226 -8.70 -1.52 -11.75
CA VAL A 226 -9.59 -0.44 -12.24
C VAL A 226 -9.67 -0.46 -13.77
N ARG A 227 -8.54 -0.64 -14.45
CA ARG A 227 -8.51 -0.79 -15.91
C ARG A 227 -9.31 -2.01 -16.39
N ARG A 228 -9.40 -3.06 -15.55
CA ARG A 228 -10.14 -4.29 -15.83
C ARG A 228 -11.62 -4.25 -15.45
N GLY A 229 -12.08 -3.18 -14.75
CA GLY A 229 -13.50 -2.98 -14.43
C GLY A 229 -13.83 -2.79 -12.95
N ALA A 230 -12.86 -2.81 -12.03
CA ALA A 230 -13.11 -2.36 -10.66
C ALA A 230 -13.49 -0.88 -10.65
N LEU A 231 -14.42 -0.49 -9.79
CA LEU A 231 -14.96 0.88 -9.74
C LEU A 231 -13.86 1.92 -9.52
N PHE A 232 -13.04 1.73 -8.49
CA PHE A 232 -11.94 2.62 -8.16
C PHE A 232 -10.84 1.89 -7.40
N SER A 233 -9.68 2.55 -7.30
CA SER A 233 -8.57 2.17 -6.45
C SER A 233 -7.83 3.41 -5.97
N LEU A 234 -7.10 3.27 -4.86
CA LEU A 234 -6.05 4.18 -4.45
C LEU A 234 -4.70 3.54 -4.75
N TYR A 235 -3.74 4.35 -5.21
CA TYR A 235 -2.39 3.89 -5.56
C TYR A 235 -1.34 4.90 -5.08
N PRO A 236 -0.06 4.50 -4.94
CA PRO A 236 0.96 5.37 -4.36
C PRO A 236 1.20 6.66 -5.14
N ASP A 237 1.22 7.80 -4.45
CA ASP A 237 2.01 8.96 -4.86
C ASP A 237 3.45 8.70 -4.43
N ASN A 238 4.28 8.27 -5.37
CA ASN A 238 5.64 7.82 -5.08
C ASN A 238 6.51 8.92 -4.46
N ARG A 239 6.36 10.17 -4.93
CA ARG A 239 7.14 11.29 -4.42
C ARG A 239 6.72 11.70 -3.01
N GLU A 240 5.42 11.77 -2.76
CA GLU A 240 4.87 12.04 -1.42
C GLU A 240 5.15 10.88 -0.45
N MET A 241 5.15 9.64 -0.93
CA MET A 241 5.58 8.48 -0.12
C MET A 241 7.06 8.64 0.29
N GLY A 242 7.93 9.07 -0.63
CA GLY A 242 9.33 9.38 -0.33
C GLY A 242 9.48 10.45 0.75
N ARG A 243 8.74 11.54 0.66
CA ARG A 243 8.72 12.60 1.69
C ARG A 243 8.23 12.09 3.06
N SER A 244 7.25 11.20 3.03
CA SER A 244 6.73 10.56 4.24
C SER A 244 7.76 9.63 4.88
N LEU A 245 8.47 8.82 4.10
CA LEU A 245 9.55 7.94 4.57
C LEU A 245 10.70 8.75 5.17
N ALA A 246 11.10 9.86 4.55
CA ALA A 246 12.10 10.76 5.11
C ALA A 246 11.65 11.37 6.45
N THR A 247 10.37 11.75 6.56
CA THR A 247 9.80 12.24 7.83
C THR A 247 9.83 11.15 8.91
N ALA A 248 9.54 9.91 8.55
CA ALA A 248 9.64 8.78 9.48
C ALA A 248 11.10 8.54 9.89
N ALA A 249 12.04 8.59 8.95
CA ALA A 249 13.47 8.47 9.21
C ALA A 249 14.00 9.56 10.16
N GLN A 250 13.56 10.83 9.98
CA GLN A 250 13.91 11.94 10.88
C GLN A 250 13.42 11.68 12.31
N ARG A 251 12.19 11.20 12.47
CA ARG A 251 11.63 10.87 13.80
C ARG A 251 12.38 9.70 14.43
N LEU A 252 12.73 8.71 13.64
CA LEU A 252 13.46 7.53 14.08
C LEU A 252 14.88 7.90 14.52
N ALA A 253 15.57 8.75 13.77
CA ALA A 253 16.90 9.28 14.14
C ALA A 253 16.87 10.08 15.46
N ALA A 254 15.85 10.92 15.63
CA ALA A 254 15.71 11.74 16.85
C ALA A 254 15.32 10.91 18.09
N ALA A 255 14.55 9.83 17.91
CA ALA A 255 14.05 9.01 19.01
C ALA A 255 13.95 7.52 18.60
N PRO A 256 15.08 6.80 18.48
CA PRO A 256 15.07 5.41 18.00
C PRO A 256 14.22 4.47 18.86
N LYS A 257 14.15 4.69 20.17
CA LYS A 257 13.35 3.89 21.11
C LYS A 257 11.84 4.18 21.06
N ALA A 258 11.41 5.28 20.41
CA ALA A 258 10.01 5.62 20.25
C ALA A 258 9.40 5.04 18.96
N ALA A 259 10.19 4.34 18.15
CA ALA A 259 9.70 3.67 16.95
C ALA A 259 8.72 2.55 17.36
N VAL A 260 7.53 2.57 16.77
CA VAL A 260 6.55 1.51 16.93
C VAL A 260 6.71 0.54 15.76
N PRO A 261 7.20 -0.68 15.99
CA PRO A 261 7.25 -1.69 14.95
C PRO A 261 5.87 -2.06 14.46
N GLY A 262 5.78 -2.58 13.26
CA GLY A 262 4.53 -3.05 12.68
C GLY A 262 4.34 -2.61 11.24
N ALA A 263 3.31 -3.17 10.63
CA ALA A 263 2.87 -2.79 9.29
C ALA A 263 2.04 -1.49 9.35
N LEU A 264 2.34 -0.57 8.46
CA LEU A 264 1.67 0.73 8.34
C LEU A 264 1.03 0.84 6.95
N PRO A 265 -0.23 1.28 6.85
CA PRO A 265 -0.90 1.44 5.57
C PRO A 265 -0.39 2.66 4.81
N LEU A 266 -0.56 2.62 3.48
CA LEU A 266 -0.22 3.72 2.59
C LEU A 266 -1.24 4.86 2.71
N ARG A 267 -0.77 6.06 3.07
CA ARG A 267 -1.60 7.28 3.16
C ARG A 267 -1.37 8.28 2.04
N GLN A 268 -0.20 8.25 1.43
CA GLN A 268 0.18 9.11 0.31
C GLN A 268 -0.33 8.47 -0.98
N THR A 269 -1.58 8.78 -1.32
CA THR A 269 -2.29 8.11 -2.41
C THR A 269 -2.84 9.09 -3.44
N LEU A 270 -2.77 8.67 -4.68
CA LEU A 270 -3.54 9.13 -5.83
C LEU A 270 -4.71 8.17 -6.05
N ALA A 271 -5.70 8.57 -6.84
CA ALA A 271 -6.90 7.78 -7.07
C ALA A 271 -7.13 7.49 -8.55
N ALA A 272 -7.65 6.29 -8.83
CA ALA A 272 -8.07 5.86 -10.16
C ALA A 272 -9.54 5.44 -10.15
N ILE A 273 -10.29 5.75 -11.22
CA ILE A 273 -11.68 5.38 -11.41
C ILE A 273 -11.93 4.76 -12.77
N ASN A 274 -12.86 3.79 -12.82
CA ASN A 274 -13.43 3.31 -14.09
C ASN A 274 -14.80 3.94 -14.31
N ILE A 275 -14.89 4.87 -15.27
CA ILE A 275 -16.11 5.61 -15.54
C ILE A 275 -17.21 4.78 -16.21
N ARG A 276 -16.87 3.70 -16.92
CA ARG A 276 -17.87 2.75 -17.44
C ARG A 276 -18.56 2.02 -16.29
N THR A 277 -17.77 1.56 -15.32
CA THR A 277 -18.31 0.92 -14.12
C THR A 277 -19.09 1.89 -13.28
N ALA A 278 -18.62 3.13 -13.11
CA ALA A 278 -19.35 4.17 -12.40
C ALA A 278 -20.71 4.46 -13.05
N ALA A 279 -20.76 4.67 -14.38
CA ALA A 279 -22.00 4.87 -15.12
C ALA A 279 -22.96 3.68 -15.01
N HIS A 280 -22.43 2.45 -15.12
CA HIS A 280 -23.22 1.22 -14.98
C HIS A 280 -23.88 1.11 -13.59
N LEU A 281 -23.19 1.58 -12.55
CA LEU A 281 -23.72 1.61 -11.17
C LEU A 281 -24.61 2.83 -10.87
N GLY A 282 -24.91 3.66 -11.88
CA GLY A 282 -25.73 4.86 -11.72
C GLY A 282 -25.04 5.99 -10.93
N ILE A 283 -23.71 5.98 -10.87
CA ILE A 283 -22.92 7.03 -10.23
C ILE A 283 -22.74 8.18 -11.22
N ASP A 284 -22.96 9.42 -10.78
CA ASP A 284 -22.72 10.61 -11.60
C ASP A 284 -21.23 10.70 -11.96
N VAL A 285 -20.95 10.43 -13.24
CA VAL A 285 -19.58 10.37 -13.76
C VAL A 285 -18.89 11.73 -13.73
N ALA A 286 -19.63 12.82 -14.02
CA ALA A 286 -19.06 14.16 -14.05
C ALA A 286 -18.59 14.59 -12.64
N ALA A 287 -19.43 14.36 -11.64
CA ALA A 287 -19.08 14.59 -10.25
C ALA A 287 -18.01 13.61 -9.75
N ALA A 288 -18.07 12.34 -10.20
CA ALA A 288 -17.14 11.29 -9.77
C ALA A 288 -15.71 11.51 -10.28
N GLN A 289 -15.52 12.06 -11.48
CA GLN A 289 -14.18 12.30 -12.05
C GLN A 289 -13.34 13.30 -11.25
N SER A 290 -13.98 14.22 -10.55
CA SER A 290 -13.28 15.21 -9.73
C SER A 290 -12.53 14.52 -8.59
N GLY A 291 -11.19 14.68 -8.54
CA GLY A 291 -10.31 14.08 -7.54
C GLY A 291 -9.89 12.64 -7.85
N PHE A 292 -9.84 12.29 -9.15
CA PHE A 292 -9.16 11.10 -9.66
C PHE A 292 -8.11 11.50 -10.69
N GLU A 293 -6.88 11.06 -10.48
CA GLU A 293 -5.74 11.35 -11.36
C GLU A 293 -5.71 10.41 -12.57
N LEU A 294 -6.24 9.20 -12.41
CA LEU A 294 -6.39 8.24 -13.50
C LEU A 294 -7.87 7.91 -13.76
N VAL A 295 -8.27 8.04 -15.01
CA VAL A 295 -9.63 7.74 -15.45
C VAL A 295 -9.58 6.67 -16.54
N TYR A 296 -10.34 5.57 -16.36
CA TYR A 296 -10.43 4.49 -17.32
C TYR A 296 -11.86 4.34 -17.87
N PRO A 297 -12.02 3.95 -19.17
CA PRO A 297 -10.95 3.88 -20.16
C PRO A 297 -10.34 5.26 -20.42
N SER A 298 -9.05 5.29 -20.77
CA SER A 298 -8.43 6.50 -21.30
C SER A 298 -9.10 6.84 -22.63
N ASN A 299 -9.40 8.11 -22.88
CA ASN A 299 -9.86 8.61 -24.18
C ASN A 299 -8.79 8.40 -25.24
#